data_21ff8354b63090b89a0ac87d24582cb3
#
_entry.id   21ff8354b63090b89a0ac87d24582cb3
#
_cell.length_a   1.000
_cell.length_b   1.000
_cell.length_c   1.000
_cell.angle_alpha   90.00
_cell.angle_beta   90.00
_cell.angle_gamma   90.00
#
_symmetry.space_group_name_H-M   'P 1'
#
loop_
_entity.id
_entity.type
_entity.pdbx_description
1 polymer ?
#
loop_
_entity_poly.entity_id
_entity_poly.type
_entity_poly.pdbx_seq_one_letter_code
_entity_poly.pdbx_strand_id
1 'polypeptide(L)'
;MARVYISIGSNIDRERYITAALDALAGWFDEPLISSVYESESVGFDGSPFYNLVVGVDTDLSVAELSARFKQLEADNGRRRDVPKFSPRTLDLDILTYDHEVGRVDGVELPRGEILKNAFVLLPLAEIAPTAVHPVCGECYQALWQAYDRDQKLWPVDFTWRGRRISQAAAR
;
A
#
# COMPACT_ATOMS: atom_id res chain seq x y z
N MET A 1 10.25 -16.27 -9.27
CA MET A 1 9.18 -15.45 -8.63
C MET A 1 9.57 -13.99 -8.60
N ALA A 2 8.60 -13.11 -8.84
CA ALA A 2 8.81 -11.68 -8.74
C ALA A 2 8.55 -11.19 -7.30
N ARG A 3 9.34 -10.22 -6.84
CA ARG A 3 9.08 -9.50 -5.60
C ARG A 3 8.20 -8.29 -5.92
N VAL A 4 7.03 -8.23 -5.30
CA VAL A 4 6.04 -7.18 -5.55
C VAL A 4 5.72 -6.45 -4.26
N TYR A 5 5.75 -5.11 -4.30
CA TYR A 5 5.27 -4.29 -3.18
C TYR A 5 3.93 -3.67 -3.55
N ILE A 6 3.01 -3.70 -2.60
CA ILE A 6 1.59 -3.37 -2.80
C ILE A 6 1.19 -2.36 -1.74
N SER A 7 0.57 -1.26 -2.13
CA SER A 7 -0.04 -0.34 -1.18
C SER A 7 -1.50 -0.69 -0.96
N ILE A 8 -1.97 -0.54 0.27
CA ILE A 8 -3.35 -0.79 0.66
C ILE A 8 -3.84 0.43 1.42
N GLY A 9 -5.02 0.91 1.08
CA GLY A 9 -5.63 2.06 1.74
C GLY A 9 -7.12 1.89 1.94
N SER A 10 -7.65 2.51 3.00
CA SER A 10 -9.08 2.54 3.30
C SER A 10 -9.39 3.75 4.17
N ASN A 11 -10.52 4.43 3.93
CA ASN A 11 -11.00 5.50 4.80
C ASN A 11 -12.46 5.35 5.20
N ILE A 12 -13.05 4.17 4.96
CA ILE A 12 -14.39 3.80 5.42
C ILE A 12 -14.28 2.43 6.06
N ASP A 13 -14.76 2.30 7.30
CA ASP A 13 -14.73 1.02 8.02
C ASP A 13 -13.36 0.35 7.94
N ARG A 14 -12.35 1.12 8.27
CA ARG A 14 -10.94 0.87 7.93
C ARG A 14 -10.41 -0.47 8.43
N GLU A 15 -10.67 -0.81 9.69
CA GLU A 15 -10.19 -2.07 10.27
C GLU A 15 -10.77 -3.28 9.52
N ARG A 16 -12.07 -3.22 9.20
CA ARG A 16 -12.76 -4.29 8.48
C ARG A 16 -12.16 -4.52 7.10
N TYR A 17 -11.97 -3.46 6.32
CA TYR A 17 -11.51 -3.59 4.93
C TYR A 17 -10.02 -3.86 4.83
N ILE A 18 -9.21 -3.30 5.71
CA ILE A 18 -7.79 -3.66 5.79
C ILE A 18 -7.64 -5.15 6.16
N THR A 19 -8.41 -5.63 7.14
CA THR A 19 -8.41 -7.04 7.52
C THR A 19 -8.81 -7.94 6.34
N ALA A 20 -9.85 -7.56 5.59
CA ALA A 20 -10.27 -8.31 4.41
C ALA A 20 -9.16 -8.41 3.37
N ALA A 21 -8.44 -7.31 3.13
CA ALA A 21 -7.32 -7.30 2.20
C ALA A 21 -6.18 -8.21 2.67
N LEU A 22 -5.80 -8.12 3.95
CA LEU A 22 -4.74 -8.95 4.51
C LEU A 22 -5.11 -10.45 4.48
N ASP A 23 -6.36 -10.78 4.76
CA ASP A 23 -6.86 -12.16 4.66
C ASP A 23 -6.74 -12.70 3.25
N ALA A 24 -7.13 -11.90 2.25
CA ALA A 24 -7.02 -12.29 0.84
C ALA A 24 -5.56 -12.50 0.43
N LEU A 25 -4.69 -11.57 0.77
CA LEU A 25 -3.27 -11.66 0.42
C LEU A 25 -2.60 -12.86 1.07
N ALA A 26 -2.93 -13.14 2.34
CA ALA A 26 -2.41 -14.31 3.04
C ALA A 26 -2.88 -15.63 2.44
N GLY A 27 -4.07 -15.63 1.82
CA GLY A 27 -4.58 -16.80 1.10
C GLY A 27 -3.96 -17.00 -0.28
N TRP A 28 -3.51 -15.92 -0.92
CA TRP A 28 -2.92 -15.97 -2.27
C TRP A 28 -1.40 -16.16 -2.26
N PHE A 29 -0.73 -15.64 -1.25
CA PHE A 29 0.73 -15.56 -1.21
C PHE A 29 1.27 -16.19 0.07
N ASP A 30 2.50 -16.71 -0.01
CA ASP A 30 3.18 -17.33 1.10
C ASP A 30 3.89 -16.25 1.91
N GLU A 31 3.60 -16.19 3.20
CA GLU A 31 4.24 -15.31 4.19
C GLU A 31 4.46 -13.85 3.71
N PRO A 32 3.37 -13.08 3.44
CA PRO A 32 3.54 -11.68 3.07
C PRO A 32 4.27 -10.87 4.14
N LEU A 33 5.16 -9.96 3.70
CA LEU A 33 5.75 -8.96 4.59
C LEU A 33 4.72 -7.84 4.78
N ILE A 34 4.42 -7.47 6.02
CA ILE A 34 3.36 -6.51 6.32
C ILE A 34 3.96 -5.36 7.14
N SER A 35 3.79 -4.12 6.67
CA SER A 35 4.23 -2.94 7.40
C SER A 35 3.28 -2.61 8.56
N SER A 36 3.68 -1.65 9.39
CA SER A 36 2.75 -0.99 10.30
C SER A 36 1.61 -0.34 9.51
N VAL A 37 0.48 -0.09 10.18
CA VAL A 37 -0.64 0.65 9.62
C VAL A 37 -0.52 2.10 10.07
N TYR A 38 -0.58 3.02 9.10
CA TYR A 38 -0.47 4.46 9.36
C TYR A 38 -1.79 5.15 9.06
N GLU A 39 -2.16 6.08 9.91
CA GLU A 39 -3.28 6.97 9.65
C GLU A 39 -2.73 8.27 9.04
N SER A 40 -3.38 8.78 8.02
CA SER A 40 -3.00 10.02 7.34
C SER A 40 -4.24 10.85 7.04
N GLU A 41 -4.07 12.18 6.93
CA GLU A 41 -5.15 13.06 6.52
C GLU A 41 -5.57 12.76 5.08
N SER A 42 -6.87 12.93 4.78
CA SER A 42 -7.39 12.78 3.43
C SER A 42 -6.81 13.85 2.51
N VAL A 43 -6.44 13.43 1.29
CA VAL A 43 -5.85 14.33 0.28
C VAL A 43 -6.90 14.60 -0.80
N GLY A 44 -7.19 15.87 -1.04
CA GLY A 44 -8.04 16.32 -2.14
C GLY A 44 -9.53 16.27 -1.88
N PHE A 45 -9.98 15.91 -0.67
CA PHE A 45 -11.38 15.97 -0.29
C PHE A 45 -11.54 16.03 1.24
N ASP A 46 -12.73 16.44 1.66
CA ASP A 46 -13.07 16.59 3.08
C ASP A 46 -13.72 15.29 3.55
N GLY A 47 -12.93 14.37 4.08
CA GLY A 47 -13.40 13.07 4.51
C GLY A 47 -12.57 12.50 5.64
N SER A 48 -12.89 11.26 6.06
CA SER A 48 -12.17 10.58 7.13
C SER A 48 -10.72 10.29 6.72
N PRO A 49 -9.78 10.35 7.67
CA PRO A 49 -8.40 9.97 7.41
C PRO A 49 -8.28 8.52 6.90
N PHE A 50 -7.29 8.29 6.04
CA PHE A 50 -7.00 6.95 5.54
C PHE A 50 -6.18 6.15 6.55
N TYR A 51 -6.39 4.83 6.56
CA TYR A 51 -5.38 3.87 6.99
C TYR A 51 -4.63 3.40 5.76
N ASN A 52 -3.31 3.40 5.83
CA ASN A 52 -2.43 2.98 4.74
C ASN A 52 -1.35 2.04 5.27
N LEU A 53 -1.02 1.04 4.46
CA LEU A 53 0.11 0.15 4.73
C LEU A 53 0.67 -0.37 3.41
N VAL A 54 1.85 -1.01 3.50
CA VAL A 54 2.49 -1.66 2.35
C VAL A 54 2.74 -3.12 2.69
N VAL A 55 2.52 -3.98 1.71
CA VAL A 55 2.76 -5.42 1.82
C VAL A 55 3.73 -5.84 0.72
N GLY A 56 4.70 -6.69 1.07
CA GLY A 56 5.62 -7.30 0.12
C GLY A 56 5.30 -8.77 -0.07
N VAL A 57 5.24 -9.23 -1.31
CA VAL A 57 4.95 -10.62 -1.65
C VAL A 57 5.90 -11.12 -2.72
N ASP A 58 6.10 -12.44 -2.78
CA ASP A 58 6.75 -13.12 -3.90
C ASP A 58 5.69 -13.88 -4.67
N THR A 59 5.69 -13.76 -6.00
CA THR A 59 4.64 -14.35 -6.81
C THR A 59 5.10 -14.70 -8.22
N ASP A 60 4.49 -15.72 -8.80
CA ASP A 60 4.63 -16.05 -10.21
C ASP A 60 3.52 -15.41 -11.07
N LEU A 61 2.58 -14.71 -10.46
CA LEU A 61 1.51 -14.02 -11.17
C LEU A 61 2.08 -12.83 -11.96
N SER A 62 1.53 -12.58 -13.13
CA SER A 62 1.86 -11.39 -13.91
C SER A 62 1.22 -10.13 -13.31
N VAL A 63 1.67 -8.96 -13.78
CA VAL A 63 1.05 -7.68 -13.40
C VAL A 63 -0.44 -7.69 -13.74
N ALA A 64 -0.82 -8.21 -14.93
CA ALA A 64 -2.22 -8.29 -15.35
C ALA A 64 -3.04 -9.16 -14.39
N GLU A 65 -2.51 -10.32 -14.01
CA GLU A 65 -3.20 -11.23 -13.09
C GLU A 65 -3.36 -10.62 -11.70
N LEU A 66 -2.33 -9.95 -11.18
CA LEU A 66 -2.40 -9.23 -9.90
C LEU A 66 -3.44 -8.11 -9.95
N SER A 67 -3.42 -7.31 -11.02
CA SER A 67 -4.38 -6.20 -11.19
C SER A 67 -5.81 -6.71 -11.20
N ALA A 68 -6.06 -7.81 -11.89
CA ALA A 68 -7.40 -8.42 -11.96
C ALA A 68 -7.87 -8.88 -10.57
N ARG A 69 -6.99 -9.52 -9.80
CA ARG A 69 -7.30 -9.95 -8.43
C ARG A 69 -7.59 -8.77 -7.50
N PHE A 70 -6.80 -7.70 -7.60
CA PHE A 70 -6.99 -6.52 -6.77
C PHE A 70 -8.28 -5.80 -7.09
N LYS A 71 -8.62 -5.64 -8.37
CA LYS A 71 -9.89 -5.04 -8.78
C LYS A 71 -11.09 -5.85 -8.31
N GLN A 72 -10.99 -7.18 -8.38
CA GLN A 72 -12.06 -8.05 -7.88
C GLN A 72 -12.20 -7.94 -6.36
N LEU A 73 -11.09 -7.91 -5.64
CA LEU A 73 -11.09 -7.73 -4.19
C LEU A 73 -11.72 -6.40 -3.79
N GLU A 74 -11.38 -5.32 -4.49
CA GLU A 74 -12.00 -4.00 -4.27
C GLU A 74 -13.51 -4.06 -4.52
N ALA A 75 -13.92 -4.68 -5.62
CA ALA A 75 -15.35 -4.81 -5.97
C ALA A 75 -16.12 -5.64 -4.93
N ASP A 76 -15.53 -6.74 -4.46
CA ASP A 76 -16.14 -7.60 -3.44
C ASP A 76 -16.29 -6.89 -2.10
N ASN A 77 -15.51 -5.82 -1.88
CA ASN A 77 -15.55 -5.01 -0.67
C ASN A 77 -16.23 -3.66 -0.88
N GLY A 78 -17.09 -3.54 -1.88
CA GLY A 78 -17.97 -2.40 -2.04
C GLY A 78 -17.40 -1.22 -2.80
N ARG A 79 -16.23 -1.37 -3.49
CA ARG A 79 -15.67 -0.30 -4.31
C ARG A 79 -16.62 0.03 -5.46
N ARG A 80 -16.97 1.31 -5.59
CA ARG A 80 -17.78 1.81 -6.69
C ARG A 80 -16.93 2.62 -7.65
N ARG A 81 -17.09 2.35 -8.96
CA ARG A 81 -16.28 3.01 -9.99
C ARG A 81 -17.00 4.20 -10.62
N ASP A 82 -18.28 4.39 -10.29
CA ASP A 82 -19.13 5.45 -10.82
C ASP A 82 -19.14 6.72 -9.94
N VAL A 83 -18.25 6.80 -8.97
CA VAL A 83 -18.15 7.94 -8.04
C VAL A 83 -16.95 8.82 -8.38
N PRO A 84 -16.94 10.10 -7.93
CA PRO A 84 -15.82 11.01 -8.15
C PRO A 84 -14.48 10.46 -7.66
N LYS A 85 -13.39 10.88 -8.32
CA LYS A 85 -12.03 10.38 -8.09
C LYS A 85 -11.58 10.44 -6.63
N PHE A 86 -11.94 11.49 -5.89
CA PHE A 86 -11.54 11.68 -4.49
C PHE A 86 -12.64 11.35 -3.50
N SER A 87 -13.57 10.48 -3.89
CA SER A 87 -14.61 9.99 -2.99
C SER A 87 -14.02 9.05 -1.94
N PRO A 88 -14.70 8.89 -0.77
CA PRO A 88 -14.31 7.90 0.23
C PRO A 88 -14.17 6.50 -0.37
N ARG A 89 -13.18 5.74 0.12
CA ARG A 89 -12.84 4.43 -0.42
C ARG A 89 -12.89 3.36 0.65
N THR A 90 -13.65 2.31 0.39
CA THR A 90 -13.68 1.14 1.27
C THR A 90 -12.34 0.43 1.25
N LEU A 91 -11.81 0.18 0.03
CA LEU A 91 -10.55 -0.53 -0.13
C LEU A 91 -9.90 -0.12 -1.44
N ASP A 92 -8.59 0.13 -1.37
CA ASP A 92 -7.78 0.54 -2.50
C ASP A 92 -6.48 -0.26 -2.47
N LEU A 93 -6.17 -0.98 -3.55
CA LEU A 93 -4.93 -1.76 -3.67
C LEU A 93 -4.20 -1.36 -4.95
N ASP A 94 -2.91 -1.04 -4.83
CA ASP A 94 -2.09 -0.63 -5.96
C ASP A 94 -0.76 -1.35 -5.96
N ILE A 95 -0.32 -1.80 -7.13
CA ILE A 95 1.03 -2.34 -7.31
C ILE A 95 2.00 -1.16 -7.33
N LEU A 96 2.94 -1.14 -6.40
CA LEU A 96 3.96 -0.10 -6.32
C LEU A 96 5.16 -0.42 -7.21
N THR A 97 5.69 -1.64 -7.07
CA THR A 97 6.80 -2.14 -7.86
C THR A 97 6.60 -3.62 -8.17
N TYR A 98 7.17 -4.06 -9.28
CA TYR A 98 7.21 -5.47 -9.69
C TYR A 98 8.65 -5.75 -10.12
N ASP A 99 9.44 -6.35 -9.23
CA ASP A 99 10.89 -6.46 -9.38
C ASP A 99 11.51 -5.09 -9.71
N HIS A 100 12.29 -5.00 -10.80
CA HIS A 100 12.90 -3.75 -11.26
C HIS A 100 12.23 -3.21 -12.54
N GLU A 101 11.00 -3.62 -12.82
CA GLU A 101 10.30 -3.21 -14.03
C GLU A 101 10.08 -1.69 -14.05
N VAL A 102 10.34 -1.10 -15.22
CA VAL A 102 10.16 0.35 -15.44
C VAL A 102 9.36 0.53 -16.74
N GLY A 103 8.31 1.33 -16.64
CA GLY A 103 7.44 1.64 -17.75
C GLY A 103 6.02 1.15 -17.52
N ARG A 104 5.22 1.13 -18.58
CA ARG A 104 3.84 0.67 -18.51
C ARG A 104 3.76 -0.80 -18.84
N VAL A 105 3.45 -1.62 -17.84
CA VAL A 105 3.34 -3.07 -17.95
C VAL A 105 1.90 -3.46 -17.69
N ASP A 106 1.24 -4.10 -18.65
CA ASP A 106 -0.16 -4.53 -18.55
C ASP A 106 -1.09 -3.39 -18.09
N GLY A 107 -0.83 -2.16 -18.55
CA GLY A 107 -1.62 -0.98 -18.19
C GLY A 107 -1.26 -0.34 -16.85
N VAL A 108 -0.29 -0.88 -16.13
CA VAL A 108 0.15 -0.35 -14.83
C VAL A 108 1.49 0.38 -15.00
N GLU A 109 1.56 1.60 -14.51
CA GLU A 109 2.81 2.37 -14.50
C GLU A 109 3.70 1.90 -13.36
N LEU A 110 4.93 1.49 -13.69
CA LEU A 110 5.91 0.97 -12.73
C LEU A 110 7.25 1.72 -12.85
N PRO A 111 7.90 2.05 -11.76
CA PRO A 111 7.36 2.07 -10.40
C PRO A 111 6.27 3.13 -10.27
N ARG A 112 5.37 2.95 -9.29
CA ARG A 112 4.26 3.88 -9.13
C ARG A 112 4.75 5.24 -8.63
N GLY A 113 4.23 6.31 -9.24
CA GLY A 113 4.71 7.67 -8.96
C GLY A 113 4.51 8.13 -7.52
N GLU A 114 3.49 7.60 -6.83
CA GLU A 114 3.20 7.95 -5.44
C GLU A 114 4.33 7.60 -4.47
N ILE A 115 5.20 6.64 -4.81
CA ILE A 115 6.32 6.24 -3.92
C ILE A 115 7.16 7.46 -3.52
N LEU A 116 7.48 8.32 -4.48
CA LEU A 116 8.34 9.48 -4.24
C LEU A 116 7.58 10.71 -3.76
N LYS A 117 6.24 10.69 -3.83
CA LYS A 117 5.41 11.86 -3.53
C LYS A 117 4.72 11.77 -2.18
N ASN A 118 4.29 10.58 -1.76
CA ASN A 118 3.41 10.43 -0.62
C ASN A 118 4.07 9.70 0.53
N ALA A 119 4.14 10.35 1.69
CA ALA A 119 4.70 9.79 2.91
C ALA A 119 3.99 8.49 3.31
N PHE A 120 2.67 8.42 3.10
CA PHE A 120 1.87 7.24 3.45
C PHE A 120 2.12 6.03 2.53
N VAL A 121 2.93 6.20 1.49
CA VAL A 121 3.45 5.10 0.66
C VAL A 121 4.92 4.84 0.98
N LEU A 122 5.73 5.89 0.97
CA LEU A 122 7.19 5.76 1.13
C LEU A 122 7.59 5.26 2.52
N LEU A 123 6.99 5.77 3.60
CA LEU A 123 7.35 5.37 4.96
C LEU A 123 7.08 3.88 5.22
N PRO A 124 5.86 3.35 4.98
CA PRO A 124 5.64 1.91 5.19
C PRO A 124 6.48 1.04 4.25
N LEU A 125 6.76 1.49 3.03
CA LEU A 125 7.64 0.77 2.10
C LEU A 125 9.08 0.71 2.66
N ALA A 126 9.61 1.82 3.16
CA ALA A 126 10.93 1.87 3.77
C ALA A 126 11.01 1.03 5.05
N GLU A 127 9.90 0.89 5.75
CA GLU A 127 9.83 0.05 6.96
C GLU A 127 10.09 -1.43 6.64
N ILE A 128 9.47 -1.97 5.60
CA ILE A 128 9.59 -3.40 5.27
C ILE A 128 10.71 -3.69 4.28
N ALA A 129 11.18 -2.70 3.54
CA ALA A 129 12.19 -2.88 2.49
C ALA A 129 13.22 -1.73 2.51
N PRO A 130 13.90 -1.50 3.67
CA PRO A 130 14.77 -0.32 3.80
C PRO A 130 15.94 -0.31 2.81
N THR A 131 16.46 -1.48 2.45
CA THR A 131 17.62 -1.62 1.57
C THR A 131 17.26 -1.88 0.11
N ALA A 132 15.97 -2.09 -0.20
CA ALA A 132 15.52 -2.25 -1.56
C ALA A 132 15.64 -0.92 -2.30
N VAL A 133 15.91 -0.98 -3.60
CA VAL A 133 16.26 0.17 -4.42
C VAL A 133 15.11 0.54 -5.34
N HIS A 134 14.82 1.84 -5.40
CA HIS A 134 13.84 2.38 -6.35
C HIS A 134 14.37 2.16 -7.77
N PRO A 135 13.58 1.55 -8.68
CA PRO A 135 14.07 1.13 -9.99
C PRO A 135 14.55 2.26 -10.90
N VAL A 136 14.08 3.48 -10.69
CA VAL A 136 14.45 4.62 -11.54
C VAL A 136 15.56 5.45 -10.92
N CYS A 137 15.40 5.90 -9.68
CA CYS A 137 16.38 6.80 -9.07
C CYS A 137 17.60 6.08 -8.48
N GLY A 138 17.52 4.76 -8.28
CA GLY A 138 18.67 3.97 -7.81
C GLY A 138 19.00 4.10 -6.33
N GLU A 139 18.21 4.83 -5.55
CA GLU A 139 18.41 4.97 -4.12
C GLU A 139 17.52 4.01 -3.34
N CYS A 140 18.03 3.53 -2.19
CA CYS A 140 17.22 2.66 -1.33
C CYS A 140 16.09 3.45 -0.64
N TYR A 141 15.04 2.74 -0.28
CA TYR A 141 13.85 3.40 0.29
C TYR A 141 14.13 4.06 1.63
N GLN A 142 15.04 3.52 2.43
CA GLN A 142 15.45 4.15 3.68
C GLN A 142 16.10 5.51 3.44
N ALA A 143 17.01 5.61 2.45
CA ALA A 143 17.66 6.87 2.10
C ALA A 143 16.64 7.88 1.55
N LEU A 144 15.71 7.41 0.72
CA LEU A 144 14.65 8.27 0.19
C LEU A 144 13.77 8.81 1.32
N TRP A 145 13.44 7.99 2.29
CA TRP A 145 12.65 8.44 3.44
C TRP A 145 13.40 9.47 4.29
N GLN A 146 14.69 9.24 4.56
CA GLN A 146 15.51 10.18 5.32
C GLN A 146 15.62 11.55 4.65
N ALA A 147 15.60 11.59 3.31
CA ALA A 147 15.67 12.81 2.53
C ALA A 147 14.30 13.43 2.20
N TYR A 148 13.21 12.75 2.62
CA TYR A 148 11.86 13.21 2.31
C TYR A 148 11.54 14.49 3.09
N ASP A 149 11.15 15.55 2.38
CA ASP A 149 11.00 16.89 2.95
C ASP A 149 9.61 17.50 2.77
N ARG A 150 8.63 16.71 2.29
CA ARG A 150 7.26 17.20 2.12
C ARG A 150 6.50 17.15 3.45
N ASP A 151 5.64 18.14 3.66
CA ASP A 151 4.84 18.26 4.87
C ASP A 151 3.56 17.42 4.73
N GLN A 152 3.68 16.13 4.93
CA GLN A 152 2.54 15.21 4.96
C GLN A 152 2.47 14.55 6.34
N LYS A 153 1.32 14.68 6.98
CA LYS A 153 1.12 14.19 8.33
C LYS A 153 0.61 12.76 8.31
N LEU A 154 1.34 11.87 8.98
CA LEU A 154 0.90 10.51 9.24
C LEU A 154 1.50 10.03 10.56
N TRP A 155 0.86 9.03 11.12
CA TRP A 155 1.27 8.44 12.40
C TRP A 155 0.87 6.97 12.42
N PRO A 156 1.67 6.09 13.07
CA PRO A 156 1.29 4.69 13.21
C PRO A 156 0.11 4.54 14.17
N VAL A 157 -0.71 3.54 13.95
CA VAL A 157 -1.87 3.23 14.80
C VAL A 157 -1.76 1.80 15.30
N ASP A 158 -2.49 1.48 16.37
CA ASP A 158 -2.60 0.10 16.84
C ASP A 158 -3.45 -0.69 15.84
N PHE A 159 -2.95 -1.85 15.43
CA PHE A 159 -3.69 -2.74 14.54
C PHE A 159 -3.32 -4.19 14.84
N THR A 160 -4.32 -5.02 15.08
CA THR A 160 -4.16 -6.45 15.33
C THR A 160 -4.82 -7.23 14.20
N TRP A 161 -4.09 -8.19 13.63
CA TRP A 161 -4.58 -9.05 12.57
C TRP A 161 -4.30 -10.51 12.95
N ARG A 162 -5.35 -11.33 12.96
CA ARG A 162 -5.29 -12.74 13.33
C ARG A 162 -4.58 -12.98 14.68
N GLY A 163 -4.88 -12.13 15.67
CA GLY A 163 -4.29 -12.22 17.00
C GLY A 163 -2.86 -11.69 17.11
N ARG A 164 -2.26 -11.21 16.01
CA ARG A 164 -0.91 -10.60 16.00
C ARG A 164 -1.02 -9.09 15.91
N ARG A 165 -0.29 -8.40 16.77
CA ARG A 165 -0.18 -6.94 16.65
C ARG A 165 0.82 -6.61 15.55
N ILE A 166 0.32 -6.23 14.37
CA ILE A 166 1.16 -5.87 13.23
C ILE A 166 1.56 -4.39 13.24
N SER A 167 0.89 -3.57 14.06
CA SER A 167 1.16 -2.14 14.13
C SER A 167 0.87 -1.64 15.54
N GLN A 168 1.65 -0.65 15.98
CA GLN A 168 1.53 -0.07 17.31
C GLN A 168 1.67 1.45 17.21
N ALA A 169 0.78 2.17 17.89
CA ALA A 169 0.86 3.62 17.96
C ALA A 169 2.18 4.04 18.61
N ALA A 170 2.75 5.16 18.12
CA ALA A 170 3.99 5.67 18.66
C ALA A 170 3.81 6.05 20.13
N ALA A 171 4.83 5.79 20.93
CA ALA A 171 4.86 6.24 22.34
C ALA A 171 4.91 7.77 22.37
N ARG A 172 4.16 8.34 23.29
CA ARG A 172 4.16 9.81 23.50
C ARG A 172 5.16 10.20 24.57
#